data_2cac09a9ed6c6c875e25fd4aab9c5050
#
_entry.id   2cac09a9ed6c6c875e25fd4aab9c5050
#
_cell.length_a   1.000
_cell.length_b   1.000
_cell.length_c   1.000
_cell.angle_alpha   90.00
_cell.angle_beta   90.00
_cell.angle_gamma   90.00
#
_symmetry.space_group_name_H-M   'P 1'
#
loop_
_entity.id
_entity.type
_entity.pdbx_description
1 polymer ?
#
loop_
_entity_poly.entity_id
_entity_poly.type
_entity_poly.pdbx_seq_one_letter_code
_entity_poly.pdbx_strand_id
1 'polypeptide(L)'
;NGQKYRTTNSNGVVVYDGMTPYRENHLMLDVSQSDSEAELRGNRKIAAPYRGAVVLVNFDTDQRKPWFIKALRADGQPLMFGYEVNDIHGHNIGVVGQGSQLFIRTNEVPPSVNVAIDKQQGLSCTITFGKEIDESRNYICQ
;
A
#
# COMPACT_ATOMS: atom_id res chain seq x y z
N ASN A 1 4.67 -33.47 1.14
CA ASN A 1 3.74 -32.67 1.93
C ASN A 1 2.97 -31.77 0.99
N GLY A 2 1.76 -32.24 0.56
CA GLY A 2 0.93 -31.52 -0.35
C GLY A 2 0.50 -30.16 0.27
N GLN A 3 0.84 -29.08 -0.42
CA GLN A 3 0.30 -27.77 -0.07
C GLN A 3 -1.21 -27.83 -0.28
N LYS A 4 -1.97 -27.62 0.79
CA LYS A 4 -3.43 -27.50 0.69
C LYS A 4 -3.77 -26.05 0.42
N TYR A 5 -4.40 -25.82 -0.71
CA TYR A 5 -4.92 -24.49 -1.06
C TYR A 5 -6.40 -24.38 -0.65
N ARG A 6 -6.79 -23.24 -0.13
CA ARG A 6 -8.17 -22.86 0.15
C ARG A 6 -8.38 -21.45 -0.37
N THR A 7 -9.56 -21.17 -0.87
CA THR A 7 -9.93 -19.83 -1.36
C THR A 7 -10.86 -19.17 -0.37
N THR A 8 -10.63 -17.88 -0.12
CA THR A 8 -11.51 -17.07 0.72
C THR A 8 -12.88 -16.85 0.05
N ASN A 9 -13.89 -16.68 0.85
CA ASN A 9 -15.22 -16.27 0.38
C ASN A 9 -15.25 -14.76 0.03
N SER A 10 -16.42 -14.25 -0.37
CA SER A 10 -16.63 -12.84 -0.71
C SER A 10 -16.33 -11.87 0.44
N ASN A 11 -16.34 -12.33 1.68
CA ASN A 11 -15.99 -11.54 2.87
C ASN A 11 -14.50 -11.64 3.24
N GLY A 12 -13.69 -12.33 2.43
CA GLY A 12 -12.27 -12.52 2.69
C GLY A 12 -11.97 -13.53 3.80
N VAL A 13 -12.90 -14.42 4.13
CA VAL A 13 -12.78 -15.40 5.21
C VAL A 13 -12.64 -16.81 4.63
N VAL A 14 -11.75 -17.61 5.21
CA VAL A 14 -11.61 -19.03 4.91
C VAL A 14 -11.34 -19.82 6.18
N VAL A 15 -11.89 -21.01 6.27
CA VAL A 15 -11.55 -21.98 7.32
C VAL A 15 -10.50 -22.93 6.77
N TYR A 16 -9.37 -23.01 7.45
CA TYR A 16 -8.27 -23.88 7.08
C TYR A 16 -8.05 -24.95 8.17
N ASP A 17 -8.28 -26.20 7.82
CA ASP A 17 -8.24 -27.36 8.71
C ASP A 17 -6.92 -28.17 8.62
N GLY A 18 -5.96 -27.69 7.85
CA GLY A 18 -4.71 -28.40 7.55
C GLY A 18 -3.55 -28.13 8.50
N MET A 19 -3.77 -27.45 9.64
CA MET A 19 -2.70 -27.14 10.59
C MET A 19 -2.30 -28.33 11.44
N THR A 20 -0.99 -28.47 11.67
CA THR A 20 -0.44 -29.47 12.58
C THR A 20 -0.44 -28.91 14.00
N PRO A 21 -1.08 -29.58 14.98
CA PRO A 21 -1.10 -29.13 16.37
C PRO A 21 0.29 -29.11 16.98
N TYR A 22 0.53 -28.17 17.89
CA TYR A 22 1.78 -28.00 18.66
C TYR A 22 3.04 -27.78 17.81
N ARG A 23 2.87 -27.32 16.57
CA ARG A 23 3.98 -26.99 15.67
C ARG A 23 3.72 -25.65 15.00
N GLU A 24 4.78 -24.99 14.61
CA GLU A 24 4.68 -23.80 13.75
C GLU A 24 4.14 -24.17 12.36
N ASN A 25 3.04 -23.55 12.00
CA ASN A 25 2.47 -23.66 10.67
C ASN A 25 2.65 -22.33 9.95
N HIS A 26 3.19 -22.37 8.75
CA HIS A 26 3.38 -21.19 7.90
C HIS A 26 2.17 -21.03 6.98
N LEU A 27 1.43 -19.98 7.17
CA LEU A 27 0.28 -19.60 6.37
C LEU A 27 0.72 -18.51 5.38
N MET A 28 0.40 -18.72 4.12
CA MET A 28 0.69 -17.76 3.06
C MET A 28 -0.60 -17.39 2.34
N LEU A 29 -0.84 -16.10 2.16
CA LEU A 29 -1.93 -15.61 1.34
C LEU A 29 -1.40 -15.26 -0.06
N ASP A 30 -2.01 -15.84 -1.09
CA ASP A 30 -1.73 -15.56 -2.48
C ASP A 30 -2.85 -14.71 -3.07
N VAL A 31 -2.49 -13.53 -3.55
CA VAL A 31 -3.43 -12.57 -4.18
C VAL A 31 -3.26 -12.49 -5.69
N SER A 32 -2.42 -13.31 -6.29
CA SER A 32 -2.14 -13.28 -7.74
C SER A 32 -3.37 -13.49 -8.61
N GLN A 33 -4.41 -14.12 -8.06
CA GLN A 33 -5.69 -14.36 -8.74
C GLN A 33 -6.81 -13.43 -8.27
N SER A 34 -6.48 -12.40 -7.47
CA SER A 34 -7.47 -11.43 -7.02
C SER A 34 -7.61 -10.31 -8.05
N ASP A 35 -8.85 -9.98 -8.39
CA ASP A 35 -9.17 -8.79 -9.20
C ASP A 35 -9.07 -7.50 -8.39
N SER A 36 -8.70 -7.60 -7.11
CA SER A 36 -8.59 -6.46 -6.19
C SER A 36 -7.24 -5.76 -6.36
N GLU A 37 -7.26 -4.43 -6.44
CA GLU A 37 -6.07 -3.57 -6.35
C GLU A 37 -5.47 -3.51 -4.93
N ALA A 38 -5.96 -4.34 -4.01
CA ALA A 38 -5.50 -4.40 -2.64
C ALA A 38 -4.05 -4.90 -2.56
N GLU A 39 -3.26 -4.21 -1.77
CA GLU A 39 -1.89 -4.62 -1.45
C GLU A 39 -1.84 -5.31 -0.09
N LEU A 40 -1.13 -6.43 -0.02
CA LEU A 40 -0.88 -7.12 1.24
C LEU A 40 0.26 -6.45 2.02
N ARG A 41 -0.02 -6.13 3.28
CA ARG A 41 1.00 -5.71 4.25
C ARG A 41 1.69 -6.91 4.90
N GLY A 42 2.16 -7.83 4.09
CA GLY A 42 2.75 -9.09 4.54
C GLY A 42 1.87 -10.28 4.19
N ASN A 43 2.42 -11.18 3.43
CA ASN A 43 1.70 -12.35 2.90
C ASN A 43 1.92 -13.63 3.71
N ARG A 44 2.70 -13.57 4.79
CA ARG A 44 3.06 -14.74 5.60
C ARG A 44 2.74 -14.51 7.07
N LYS A 45 2.12 -15.50 7.69
CA LYS A 45 1.86 -15.56 9.14
C LYS A 45 2.25 -16.94 9.66
N ILE A 46 2.56 -17.01 10.95
CA ILE A 46 2.90 -18.25 11.65
C ILE A 46 1.87 -18.48 12.75
N ALA A 47 1.36 -19.69 12.83
CA ALA A 47 0.45 -20.12 13.89
C ALA A 47 0.83 -21.49 14.43
N ALA A 48 0.79 -21.65 15.75
CA ALA A 48 1.04 -22.91 16.45
C ALA A 48 -0.16 -23.30 17.33
N PRO A 49 -1.24 -23.87 16.73
CA PRO A 49 -2.46 -24.15 17.47
C PRO A 49 -2.30 -25.34 18.43
N TYR A 50 -3.05 -25.35 19.52
CA TYR A 50 -3.29 -26.57 20.28
C TYR A 50 -4.23 -27.50 19.53
N ARG A 51 -4.23 -28.80 19.86
CA ARG A 51 -5.19 -29.74 19.29
C ARG A 51 -6.62 -29.33 19.60
N GLY A 52 -7.46 -29.23 18.59
CA GLY A 52 -8.86 -28.79 18.71
C GLY A 52 -9.07 -27.28 18.90
N ALA A 53 -7.99 -26.50 18.89
CA ALA A 53 -8.10 -25.03 18.97
C ALA A 53 -8.53 -24.42 17.63
N VAL A 54 -9.29 -23.32 17.71
CA VAL A 54 -9.54 -22.43 16.60
C VAL A 54 -8.71 -21.17 16.80
N VAL A 55 -7.86 -20.86 15.83
CA VAL A 55 -6.98 -19.68 15.87
C VAL A 55 -7.37 -18.73 14.75
N LEU A 56 -7.67 -17.48 15.10
CA LEU A 56 -7.92 -16.43 14.12
C LEU A 56 -6.60 -15.85 13.63
N VAL A 57 -6.38 -15.88 12.32
CA VAL A 57 -5.21 -15.28 11.68
C VAL A 57 -5.68 -14.21 10.70
N ASN A 58 -5.28 -12.96 10.93
CA ASN A 58 -5.63 -11.83 10.08
C ASN A 58 -4.45 -11.47 9.17
N PHE A 59 -4.75 -11.24 7.89
CA PHE A 59 -3.84 -10.63 6.94
C PHE A 59 -4.31 -9.21 6.66
N ASP A 60 -3.46 -8.24 6.96
CA ASP A 60 -3.78 -6.83 6.75
C ASP A 60 -3.62 -6.49 5.27
N THR A 61 -4.61 -5.83 4.70
CA THR A 61 -4.62 -5.38 3.31
C THR A 61 -4.77 -3.87 3.24
N ASP A 62 -4.13 -3.25 2.26
CA ASP A 62 -4.36 -1.86 1.90
C ASP A 62 -5.27 -1.81 0.67
N GLN A 63 -6.52 -1.40 0.87
CA GLN A 63 -7.54 -1.32 -0.18
C GLN A 63 -7.64 0.07 -0.82
N ARG A 64 -6.80 1.00 -0.39
CA ARG A 64 -6.75 2.34 -0.99
C ARG A 64 -6.27 2.24 -2.42
N LYS A 65 -6.87 3.06 -3.30
CA LYS A 65 -6.48 3.11 -4.71
C LYS A 65 -5.04 3.60 -4.87
N PRO A 66 -4.17 2.87 -5.60
CA PRO A 66 -2.84 3.35 -5.95
C PRO A 66 -2.90 4.36 -7.09
N TRP A 67 -2.03 5.37 -7.02
CA TRP A 67 -1.81 6.37 -8.06
C TRP A 67 -0.33 6.51 -8.35
N PHE A 68 0.01 6.59 -9.64
CA PHE A 68 1.37 6.85 -10.13
C PHE A 68 1.39 8.21 -10.80
N ILE A 69 1.99 9.19 -10.16
CA ILE A 69 1.93 10.60 -10.57
C ILE A 69 3.32 11.09 -10.90
N LYS A 70 3.52 11.60 -12.09
CA LYS A 70 4.78 12.21 -12.47
C LYS A 70 4.74 13.70 -12.19
N ALA A 71 5.72 14.19 -11.44
CA ALA A 71 5.82 15.60 -11.08
C ALA A 71 7.27 16.09 -11.09
N LEU A 72 7.45 17.36 -11.42
CA LEU A 72 8.73 18.05 -11.33
C LEU A 72 8.59 19.23 -10.37
N ARG A 73 9.70 19.69 -9.83
CA ARG A 73 9.74 20.95 -9.07
C ARG A 73 9.48 22.15 -10.00
N ALA A 74 9.10 23.27 -9.42
CA ALA A 74 8.82 24.50 -10.18
C ALA A 74 10.02 25.01 -11.02
N ASP A 75 11.24 24.68 -10.59
CA ASP A 75 12.47 24.98 -11.31
C ASP A 75 12.82 23.94 -12.40
N GLY A 76 11.95 22.96 -12.64
CA GLY A 76 12.14 21.88 -13.60
C GLY A 76 13.02 20.73 -13.11
N GLN A 77 13.55 20.80 -11.89
CA GLN A 77 14.35 19.72 -11.31
C GLN A 77 13.45 18.54 -10.87
N PRO A 78 13.95 17.31 -10.94
CA PRO A 78 13.20 16.16 -10.45
C PRO A 78 13.07 16.17 -8.92
N LEU A 79 12.00 15.59 -8.43
CA LEU A 79 11.87 15.24 -7.02
C LEU A 79 12.76 14.04 -6.72
N MET A 80 13.46 14.07 -5.61
CA MET A 80 14.40 13.02 -5.25
C MET A 80 13.69 11.77 -4.74
N PHE A 81 14.26 10.63 -5.06
CA PHE A 81 13.83 9.33 -4.55
C PHE A 81 13.77 9.33 -3.02
N GLY A 82 12.69 8.80 -2.47
CA GLY A 82 12.51 8.64 -1.04
C GLY A 82 11.86 9.82 -0.33
N TYR A 83 11.56 10.93 -1.01
CA TYR A 83 10.77 12.00 -0.42
C TYR A 83 9.39 11.49 -0.04
N GLU A 84 8.94 11.83 1.17
CA GLU A 84 7.61 11.47 1.64
C GLU A 84 6.53 12.36 1.02
N VAL A 85 5.41 11.72 0.70
CA VAL A 85 4.21 12.41 0.21
C VAL A 85 3.12 12.32 1.27
N ASN A 86 2.64 13.49 1.68
CA ASN A 86 1.63 13.62 2.73
C ASN A 86 0.34 14.21 2.17
N ASP A 87 -0.77 13.87 2.82
CA ASP A 87 -2.06 14.50 2.55
C ASP A 87 -2.16 15.91 3.17
N ILE A 88 -3.29 16.56 2.98
CA ILE A 88 -3.55 17.90 3.53
C ILE A 88 -3.57 17.94 5.06
N HIS A 89 -3.69 16.81 5.72
CA HIS A 89 -3.66 16.66 7.18
C HIS A 89 -2.30 16.28 7.72
N GLY A 90 -1.29 16.12 6.86
CA GLY A 90 0.06 15.72 7.21
C GLY A 90 0.28 14.22 7.40
N HIS A 91 -0.69 13.38 7.05
CA HIS A 91 -0.53 11.93 7.08
C HIS A 91 0.25 11.45 5.86
N ASN A 92 1.20 10.55 6.07
CA ASN A 92 1.93 9.94 4.97
C ASN A 92 1.00 9.04 4.14
N ILE A 93 0.92 9.32 2.84
CA ILE A 93 0.12 8.57 1.87
C ILE A 93 0.95 7.98 0.74
N GLY A 94 2.26 8.24 0.71
CA GLY A 94 3.11 7.73 -0.35
C GLY A 94 4.55 8.21 -0.29
N VAL A 95 5.26 7.97 -1.37
CA VAL A 95 6.68 8.25 -1.50
C VAL A 95 7.01 8.61 -2.95
N VAL A 96 8.06 9.40 -3.14
CA VAL A 96 8.66 9.64 -4.47
C VAL A 96 9.55 8.46 -4.84
N GLY A 97 9.24 7.81 -5.94
CA GLY A 97 10.03 6.75 -6.54
C GLY A 97 11.07 7.28 -7.52
N GLN A 98 11.59 6.38 -8.33
CA GLN A 98 12.56 6.74 -9.37
C GLN A 98 11.91 7.60 -10.46
N GLY A 99 12.72 8.45 -11.11
CA GLY A 99 12.29 9.28 -12.23
C GLY A 99 11.25 10.34 -11.86
N SER A 100 11.25 10.81 -10.60
CA SER A 100 10.31 11.82 -10.12
C SER A 100 8.83 11.37 -10.21
N GLN A 101 8.62 10.08 -10.07
CA GLN A 101 7.30 9.47 -10.06
C GLN A 101 6.84 9.26 -8.61
N LEU A 102 5.73 9.86 -8.23
CA LEU A 102 5.10 9.65 -6.94
C LEU A 102 4.25 8.39 -6.99
N PHE A 103 4.38 7.59 -5.96
CA PHE A 103 3.47 6.49 -5.67
C PHE A 103 2.67 6.84 -4.42
N ILE A 104 1.36 7.03 -4.56
CA ILE A 104 0.47 7.34 -3.44
C ILE A 104 -0.71 6.37 -3.39
N ARG A 105 -1.28 6.19 -2.20
CA ARG A 105 -2.51 5.43 -1.99
C ARG A 105 -3.53 6.26 -1.24
N THR A 106 -4.71 6.40 -1.81
CA THR A 106 -5.80 7.20 -1.23
C THR A 106 -7.16 6.53 -1.45
N ASN A 107 -8.11 6.77 -0.54
CA ASN A 107 -9.48 6.33 -0.72
C ASN A 107 -10.23 7.19 -1.76
N GLU A 108 -9.93 8.48 -1.76
CA GLU A 108 -10.54 9.48 -2.64
C GLU A 108 -9.44 10.33 -3.28
N VAL A 109 -9.75 11.00 -4.37
CA VAL A 109 -8.83 11.94 -5.02
C VAL A 109 -8.58 13.11 -4.07
N PRO A 110 -7.35 13.30 -3.57
CA PRO A 110 -7.05 14.45 -2.72
C PRO A 110 -7.01 15.73 -3.55
N PRO A 111 -7.41 16.88 -3.00
CA PRO A 111 -7.30 18.16 -3.71
C PRO A 111 -5.85 18.56 -3.98
N SER A 112 -4.95 18.18 -3.08
CA SER A 112 -3.52 18.40 -3.20
C SER A 112 -2.74 17.41 -2.32
N VAL A 113 -1.46 17.26 -2.61
CA VAL A 113 -0.51 16.53 -1.77
C VAL A 113 0.73 17.37 -1.53
N ASN A 114 1.36 17.15 -0.39
CA ASN A 114 2.57 17.84 0.01
C ASN A 114 3.77 16.88 -0.05
N VAL A 115 4.83 17.28 -0.74
CA VAL A 115 6.07 16.50 -0.81
C VAL A 115 7.09 17.13 0.13
N ALA A 116 7.52 16.35 1.13
CA ALA A 116 8.52 16.78 2.10
C ALA A 116 9.93 16.71 1.47
N ILE A 117 10.53 17.85 1.19
CA ILE A 117 11.87 17.95 0.58
C ILE A 117 12.96 17.88 1.63
N ASP A 118 12.82 18.66 2.71
CA ASP A 118 13.73 18.67 3.84
C ASP A 118 12.93 18.84 5.14
N LYS A 119 12.83 17.75 5.89
CA LYS A 119 12.11 17.76 7.16
C LYS A 119 12.77 18.62 8.24
N GLN A 120 14.11 18.72 8.22
CA GLN A 120 14.84 19.49 9.24
C GLN A 120 14.65 21.01 9.02
N GLN A 121 14.56 21.43 7.76
CA GLN A 121 14.33 22.82 7.41
C GLN A 121 12.86 23.16 7.17
N GLY A 122 11.97 22.16 7.24
CA GLY A 122 10.55 22.35 6.96
C GLY A 122 10.25 22.68 5.49
N LEU A 123 11.16 22.34 4.57
CA LEU A 123 10.98 22.59 3.14
C LEU A 123 10.06 21.53 2.53
N SER A 124 9.05 21.99 1.84
CA SER A 124 8.11 21.14 1.13
C SER A 124 7.60 21.87 -0.12
N CYS A 125 7.06 21.10 -1.05
CA CYS A 125 6.30 21.64 -2.17
C CYS A 125 4.95 20.94 -2.29
N THR A 126 4.01 21.58 -2.94
CA THR A 126 2.62 21.13 -3.05
C THR A 126 2.27 20.82 -4.51
N ILE A 127 1.65 19.68 -4.73
CA ILE A 127 1.06 19.32 -6.02
C ILE A 127 -0.45 19.42 -5.89
N THR A 128 -1.08 20.25 -6.73
CA THR A 128 -2.52 20.42 -6.76
C THR A 128 -3.13 19.62 -7.89
N PHE A 129 -4.15 18.84 -7.57
CA PHE A 129 -4.95 18.10 -8.53
C PHE A 129 -6.26 18.82 -8.82
N GLY A 130 -6.90 18.49 -9.93
CA GLY A 130 -8.26 18.91 -10.20
C GLY A 130 -9.29 17.97 -9.55
N LYS A 131 -10.40 17.76 -10.21
CA LYS A 131 -11.42 16.79 -9.77
C LYS A 131 -10.95 15.34 -9.89
N GLU A 132 -9.98 15.08 -10.76
CA GLU A 132 -9.43 13.77 -11.05
C GLU A 132 -7.90 13.87 -11.16
N ILE A 133 -7.22 12.77 -10.86
CA ILE A 133 -5.78 12.62 -11.10
C ILE A 133 -5.61 12.01 -12.48
N ASP A 134 -4.93 12.75 -13.35
CA ASP A 134 -4.53 12.28 -14.68
C ASP A 134 -3.08 11.77 -14.62
N GLU A 135 -2.90 10.46 -14.59
CA GLU A 135 -1.58 9.81 -14.50
C GLU A 135 -0.72 10.00 -15.77
N SER A 136 -1.33 10.41 -16.88
CA SER A 136 -0.61 10.73 -18.13
C SER A 136 0.00 12.13 -18.13
N ARG A 137 -0.43 12.98 -17.22
CA ARG A 137 -0.01 14.38 -17.11
C ARG A 137 1.22 14.52 -16.23
N ASN A 138 2.11 15.45 -16.58
CA ASN A 138 3.17 15.90 -15.68
C ASN A 138 2.65 17.04 -14.81
N TYR A 139 2.80 16.90 -13.51
CA TYR A 139 2.42 17.90 -12.51
C TYR A 139 3.63 18.72 -12.09
N ILE A 140 3.38 19.87 -11.50
CA ILE A 140 4.41 20.75 -10.95
C ILE A 140 4.21 20.83 -9.43
N CYS A 141 5.29 20.57 -8.70
CA CYS A 141 5.37 20.73 -7.25
C CYS A 141 5.88 22.14 -6.94
N GLN A 142 5.00 22.98 -6.43
CA GLN A 142 5.28 24.40 -6.12
C GLN A 142 5.48 24.63 -4.63
#